data_6945f2c5c4c498ca3b6863761cc8186d
#
_entry.id   6945f2c5c4c498ca3b6863761cc8186d
#
_cell.length_a   1.000
_cell.length_b   1.000
_cell.length_c   1.000
_cell.angle_alpha   90.00
_cell.angle_beta   90.00
_cell.angle_gamma   90.00
#
_symmetry.space_group_name_H-M   'P 1'
#
loop_
_entity.id
_entity.type
_entity.pdbx_description
1 polymer ?
#
loop_
_entity_poly.entity_id
_entity_poly.type
_entity_poly.pdbx_seq_one_letter_code
_entity_poly.pdbx_strand_id
1 'polypeptide(L)'
;IKKNSKIEIYNKTNLSNDKKICLYPYFDLNHLKVGTKIDIGFNSLSIKVVKKNSFNGYLLCKVLKAGYLDSKKGVHIHSEISLPCLTHKDRYALKLARELNIKYYAISFVNSHKDLEEVKKIIGNNKCAF
;
A
#
# COMPACT_ATOMS: atom_id res chain seq x y z
N ILE A 1 -8.54 -1.11 -17.59
CA ILE A 1 -8.81 -2.53 -17.27
C ILE A 1 -10.31 -2.77 -17.39
N LYS A 2 -10.69 -3.84 -18.08
CA LYS A 2 -12.09 -4.15 -18.38
C LYS A 2 -12.77 -4.90 -17.23
N LYS A 3 -14.09 -4.69 -17.07
CA LYS A 3 -14.93 -5.46 -16.13
C LYS A 3 -14.87 -6.95 -16.46
N ASN A 4 -14.93 -7.79 -15.45
CA ASN A 4 -14.82 -9.26 -15.51
C ASN A 4 -13.47 -9.82 -15.96
N SER A 5 -12.48 -9.00 -16.30
CA SER A 5 -11.11 -9.50 -16.53
C SER A 5 -10.49 -10.02 -15.24
N LYS A 6 -9.42 -10.81 -15.38
CA LYS A 6 -8.65 -11.33 -14.25
C LYS A 6 -7.35 -10.55 -14.11
N ILE A 7 -6.95 -10.30 -12.88
CA ILE A 7 -5.71 -9.61 -12.50
C ILE A 7 -5.03 -10.43 -11.42
N GLU A 8 -3.71 -10.51 -11.51
CA GLU A 8 -2.85 -11.12 -10.49
C GLU A 8 -2.26 -10.03 -9.60
N ILE A 9 -2.37 -10.21 -8.28
CA ILE A 9 -1.72 -9.34 -7.30
C ILE A 9 -0.51 -10.04 -6.72
N TYR A 10 0.63 -9.40 -6.79
CA TYR A 10 1.90 -9.87 -6.29
C TYR A 10 2.40 -9.05 -5.10
N ASN A 11 3.16 -9.71 -4.25
CA ASN A 11 3.86 -9.12 -3.10
C ASN A 11 5.37 -8.98 -3.35
N LYS A 12 5.76 -8.74 -4.57
CA LYS A 12 7.19 -8.57 -4.96
C LYS A 12 7.30 -7.44 -5.96
N THR A 13 8.48 -6.85 -6.04
CA THR A 13 8.79 -5.83 -7.04
C THR A 13 8.77 -6.46 -8.43
N ASN A 14 7.65 -6.30 -9.11
CA ASN A 14 7.50 -6.64 -10.52
C ASN A 14 6.97 -5.41 -11.26
N LEU A 15 7.25 -5.31 -12.54
CA LEU A 15 6.59 -4.30 -13.36
C LEU A 15 5.11 -4.61 -13.44
N SER A 16 4.29 -3.68 -12.96
CA SER A 16 2.84 -3.77 -13.08
C SER A 16 2.41 -3.55 -14.53
N ASN A 17 1.37 -4.25 -14.95
CA ASN A 17 0.72 -4.09 -16.25
C ASN A 17 -0.79 -4.33 -16.11
N ASP A 18 -1.51 -4.45 -17.23
CA ASP A 18 -2.96 -4.67 -17.24
C ASP A 18 -3.43 -6.02 -16.64
N LYS A 19 -2.50 -6.94 -16.40
CA LYS A 19 -2.78 -8.28 -15.83
C LYS A 19 -2.12 -8.53 -14.48
N LYS A 20 -1.08 -7.77 -14.13
CA LYS A 20 -0.28 -7.96 -12.92
C LYS A 20 -0.12 -6.65 -12.17
N ILE A 21 -0.42 -6.66 -10.89
CA ILE A 21 -0.31 -5.51 -10.00
C ILE A 21 0.58 -5.88 -8.82
N CYS A 22 1.47 -4.98 -8.44
CA CYS A 22 2.24 -5.08 -7.21
C CYS A 22 1.72 -4.07 -6.19
N LEU A 23 1.48 -4.53 -4.97
CA LEU A 23 1.12 -3.68 -3.84
C LEU A 23 2.36 -3.30 -3.03
N TYR A 24 2.38 -2.08 -2.52
CA TYR A 24 3.42 -1.57 -1.64
C TYR A 24 2.78 -0.72 -0.52
N PRO A 25 3.27 -0.76 0.74
CA PRO A 25 4.34 -1.63 1.24
C PRO A 25 3.98 -3.12 1.18
N TYR A 26 5.01 -3.98 1.18
CA TYR A 26 4.80 -5.42 1.11
C TYR A 26 4.23 -5.96 2.42
N PHE A 27 3.26 -6.84 2.31
CA PHE A 27 2.66 -7.59 3.41
C PHE A 27 2.32 -9.01 2.95
N ASP A 28 2.06 -9.91 3.89
CA ASP A 28 1.71 -11.28 3.51
C ASP A 28 0.30 -11.34 2.89
N LEU A 29 0.26 -11.58 1.59
CA LEU A 29 -0.99 -11.72 0.84
C LEU A 29 -1.85 -12.89 1.32
N ASN A 30 -1.30 -13.87 2.05
CA ASN A 30 -2.05 -14.99 2.60
C ASN A 30 -3.07 -14.55 3.66
N HIS A 31 -2.89 -13.39 4.28
CA HIS A 31 -3.87 -12.82 5.21
C HIS A 31 -5.17 -12.41 4.50
N LEU A 32 -5.14 -12.11 3.22
CA LEU A 32 -6.36 -11.77 2.48
C LEU A 32 -7.18 -13.03 2.16
N LYS A 33 -8.46 -13.00 2.53
CA LYS A 33 -9.40 -14.10 2.26
C LYS A 33 -9.93 -14.02 0.81
N VAL A 34 -10.30 -15.17 0.24
CA VAL A 34 -11.13 -15.21 -0.97
C VAL A 34 -12.42 -14.44 -0.68
N GLY A 35 -12.83 -13.59 -1.60
CA GLY A 35 -13.95 -12.68 -1.40
C GLY A 35 -13.55 -11.27 -1.00
N THR A 36 -12.34 -11.02 -0.48
CA THR A 36 -11.88 -9.69 -0.12
C THR A 36 -11.94 -8.75 -1.33
N LYS A 37 -12.58 -7.60 -1.14
CA LYS A 37 -12.65 -6.50 -2.11
C LYS A 37 -11.45 -5.59 -1.94
N ILE A 38 -10.92 -5.09 -3.05
CA ILE A 38 -9.80 -4.15 -3.10
C ILE A 38 -10.16 -3.04 -4.08
N ASP A 39 -10.14 -1.81 -3.62
CA ASP A 39 -10.39 -0.62 -4.42
C ASP A 39 -9.08 0.12 -4.68
N ILE A 40 -8.83 0.52 -5.92
CA ILE A 40 -7.60 1.17 -6.38
C ILE A 40 -7.95 2.51 -7.00
N GLY A 41 -7.17 3.56 -6.64
CA GLY A 41 -7.34 4.89 -7.21
C GLY A 41 -8.66 5.55 -6.84
N PHE A 42 -9.02 5.58 -5.55
CA PHE A 42 -10.26 6.21 -5.05
C PHE A 42 -11.53 5.69 -5.76
N ASN A 43 -11.69 4.36 -5.79
CA ASN A 43 -12.79 3.68 -6.49
C ASN A 43 -12.76 3.76 -8.02
N SER A 44 -11.63 4.14 -8.63
CA SER A 44 -11.47 4.08 -10.09
C SER A 44 -11.58 2.63 -10.59
N LEU A 45 -10.86 1.71 -9.94
CA LEU A 45 -10.84 0.27 -10.24
C LEU A 45 -11.23 -0.51 -8.98
N SER A 46 -12.12 -1.48 -9.10
CA SER A 46 -12.50 -2.36 -8.00
C SER A 46 -12.32 -3.83 -8.40
N ILE A 47 -11.67 -4.60 -7.55
CA ILE A 47 -11.37 -6.00 -7.78
C ILE A 47 -11.73 -6.84 -6.56
N LYS A 48 -11.91 -8.15 -6.75
CA LYS A 48 -12.23 -9.11 -5.69
C LYS A 48 -11.33 -10.33 -5.79
N VAL A 49 -10.76 -10.75 -4.68
CA VAL A 49 -9.96 -11.97 -4.60
C VAL A 49 -10.83 -13.18 -4.89
N VAL A 50 -10.46 -13.96 -5.90
CA VAL A 50 -11.21 -15.18 -6.28
C VAL A 50 -10.42 -16.47 -6.03
N LYS A 51 -9.08 -16.39 -6.01
CA LYS A 51 -8.22 -17.55 -5.73
C LYS A 51 -6.88 -17.08 -5.16
N LYS A 52 -6.34 -17.87 -4.24
CA LYS A 52 -4.95 -17.73 -3.76
C LYS A 52 -4.08 -18.74 -4.49
N ASN A 53 -2.91 -18.32 -4.93
CA ASN A 53 -1.88 -19.21 -5.45
C ASN A 53 -0.66 -19.13 -4.52
N SER A 54 -0.70 -19.92 -3.46
CA SER A 54 0.36 -19.92 -2.44
C SER A 54 1.71 -20.39 -3.00
N PHE A 55 1.70 -21.28 -4.00
CA PHE A 55 2.92 -21.78 -4.63
C PHE A 55 3.66 -20.68 -5.39
N ASN A 56 2.95 -19.87 -6.16
CA ASN A 56 3.53 -18.77 -6.95
C ASN A 56 3.47 -17.41 -6.23
N GLY A 57 2.93 -17.35 -5.01
CA GLY A 57 2.90 -16.15 -4.18
C GLY A 57 2.06 -15.01 -4.73
N TYR A 58 0.93 -15.30 -5.42
CA TYR A 58 0.02 -14.26 -5.91
C TYR A 58 -1.45 -14.54 -5.58
N LEU A 59 -2.26 -13.49 -5.62
CA LEU A 59 -3.71 -13.59 -5.57
C LEU A 59 -4.28 -13.39 -6.96
N LEU A 60 -5.18 -14.29 -7.38
CA LEU A 60 -5.98 -14.08 -8.57
C LEU A 60 -7.23 -13.29 -8.18
N CYS A 61 -7.46 -12.17 -8.85
CA CYS A 61 -8.59 -11.29 -8.62
C CYS A 61 -9.46 -11.15 -9.88
N LYS A 62 -10.77 -10.98 -9.68
CA LYS A 62 -11.73 -10.62 -10.72
C LYS A 62 -12.03 -9.12 -10.64
N VAL A 63 -12.06 -8.45 -11.78
CA VAL A 63 -12.43 -7.04 -11.88
C VAL A 63 -13.95 -6.89 -11.73
N LEU A 64 -14.39 -6.16 -10.71
CA LEU A 64 -15.80 -5.85 -10.44
C LEU A 64 -16.23 -4.57 -11.16
N LYS A 65 -15.40 -3.53 -11.07
CA LYS A 65 -15.61 -2.23 -11.69
C LYS A 65 -14.40 -1.91 -12.57
N ALA A 66 -14.66 -1.68 -13.85
CA ALA A 66 -13.64 -1.26 -14.81
C ALA A 66 -13.06 0.10 -14.44
N GLY A 67 -11.80 0.34 -14.76
CA GLY A 67 -11.15 1.60 -14.49
C GLY A 67 -9.75 1.68 -15.04
N TYR A 68 -9.17 2.85 -14.88
CA TYR A 68 -7.76 3.08 -15.18
C TYR A 68 -6.89 2.62 -14.02
N LEU A 69 -5.81 1.95 -14.37
CA LEU A 69 -4.75 1.61 -13.45
C LEU A 69 -3.52 2.42 -13.84
N ASP A 70 -3.03 3.17 -12.88
CA ASP A 70 -1.79 3.94 -13.01
C ASP A 70 -0.88 3.61 -11.83
N SER A 71 0.40 3.98 -11.92
CA SER A 71 1.36 3.75 -10.85
C SER A 71 1.11 4.66 -9.64
N LYS A 72 1.53 4.22 -8.47
CA LYS A 72 1.46 4.99 -7.21
C LYS A 72 0.05 5.44 -6.81
N LYS A 73 -0.98 4.68 -7.18
CA LYS A 73 -2.35 4.94 -6.73
C LYS A 73 -2.60 4.37 -5.36
N GLY A 74 -3.37 5.09 -4.55
CA GLY A 74 -3.83 4.62 -3.25
C GLY A 74 -4.68 3.36 -3.41
N VAL A 75 -4.52 2.42 -2.47
CA VAL A 75 -5.23 1.14 -2.44
C VAL A 75 -5.96 1.02 -1.12
N HIS A 76 -7.25 0.72 -1.18
CA HIS A 76 -8.06 0.39 -0.01
C HIS A 76 -8.44 -1.09 -0.05
N ILE A 77 -8.03 -1.83 0.95
CA ILE A 77 -8.33 -3.26 1.11
C ILE A 77 -9.43 -3.40 2.16
N HIS A 78 -10.56 -4.00 1.79
CA HIS A 78 -11.68 -4.24 2.70
C HIS A 78 -11.41 -5.47 3.60
N SER A 79 -10.31 -5.41 4.34
CA SER A 79 -9.88 -6.41 5.32
C SER A 79 -8.86 -5.77 6.24
N GLU A 80 -8.77 -6.26 7.46
CA GLU A 80 -7.68 -5.87 8.36
C GLU A 80 -6.36 -6.42 7.84
N ILE A 81 -5.40 -5.54 7.67
CA ILE A 81 -4.01 -5.85 7.31
C ILE A 81 -3.08 -5.09 8.23
N SER A 82 -2.02 -5.73 8.67
CA SER A 82 -0.96 -5.07 9.42
C SER A 82 0.09 -4.56 8.45
N LEU A 83 0.28 -3.25 8.42
CA LEU A 83 1.33 -2.60 7.66
C LEU A 83 2.33 -1.97 8.62
N PRO A 84 3.63 -1.89 8.25
CA PRO A 84 4.59 -1.13 9.04
C PRO A 84 4.20 0.36 9.00
N CYS A 85 4.31 1.03 10.15
CA CYS A 85 4.08 2.46 10.27
C CYS A 85 4.93 3.25 9.26
N LEU A 86 6.22 2.92 9.19
CA LEU A 86 7.19 3.55 8.30
C LEU A 86 7.89 2.47 7.46
N THR A 87 7.98 2.70 6.17
CA THR A 87 8.83 1.90 5.30
C THR A 87 10.31 2.24 5.50
N HIS A 88 11.22 1.41 4.99
CA HIS A 88 12.65 1.75 4.98
C HIS A 88 12.94 3.07 4.25
N LYS A 89 12.19 3.34 3.19
CA LYS A 89 12.30 4.59 2.43
C LYS A 89 11.86 5.80 3.25
N ASP A 90 10.77 5.68 4.01
CA ASP A 90 10.28 6.75 4.89
C ASP A 90 11.29 7.03 6.00
N ARG A 91 11.83 6.00 6.63
CA ARG A 91 12.88 6.14 7.66
C ARG A 91 14.12 6.84 7.13
N TYR A 92 14.56 6.48 5.93
CA TYR A 92 15.70 7.13 5.28
C TYR A 92 15.39 8.60 4.97
N ALA A 93 14.22 8.89 4.40
CA ALA A 93 13.79 10.25 4.10
C ALA A 93 13.70 11.14 5.36
N LEU A 94 13.16 10.60 6.46
CA LEU A 94 13.08 11.33 7.73
C LEU A 94 14.47 11.62 8.33
N LYS A 95 15.42 10.67 8.25
CA LYS A 95 16.80 10.89 8.68
C LYS A 95 17.47 11.99 7.87
N LEU A 96 17.36 11.92 6.55
CA LEU A 96 17.90 12.94 5.65
C LEU A 96 17.26 14.32 5.90
N ALA A 97 15.96 14.38 6.07
CA ALA A 97 15.25 15.61 6.38
C ALA A 97 15.73 16.24 7.71
N ARG A 98 16.03 15.42 8.71
CA ARG A 98 16.63 15.88 9.98
C ARG A 98 18.03 16.44 9.76
N GLU A 99 18.89 15.78 8.99
CA GLU A 99 20.23 16.24 8.64
C GLU A 99 20.20 17.57 7.88
N LEU A 100 19.21 17.74 7.00
CA LEU A 100 18.98 18.98 6.26
C LEU A 100 18.23 20.06 7.08
N ASN A 101 18.01 19.83 8.37
CA ASN A 101 17.32 20.75 9.29
C ASN A 101 15.92 21.16 8.81
N ILE A 102 15.18 20.26 8.18
CA ILE A 102 13.78 20.48 7.81
C ILE A 102 12.94 20.50 9.08
N LYS A 103 12.08 21.51 9.23
CA LYS A 103 11.31 21.76 10.45
C LYS A 103 9.85 21.34 10.38
N TYR A 104 9.31 21.21 9.18
CA TYR A 104 7.88 20.92 8.97
C TYR A 104 7.72 19.61 8.23
N TYR A 105 6.85 18.76 8.75
CA TYR A 105 6.59 17.43 8.20
C TYR A 105 5.09 17.25 8.06
N ALA A 106 4.65 16.82 6.88
CA ALA A 106 3.28 16.35 6.64
C ALA A 106 3.30 14.83 6.55
N ILE A 107 2.62 14.16 7.48
CA ILE A 107 2.57 12.70 7.54
C ILE A 107 1.22 12.22 7.01
N SER A 108 1.26 11.40 5.97
CA SER A 108 0.06 10.79 5.39
C SER A 108 -0.10 9.34 5.89
N PHE A 109 -1.34 8.85 5.87
CA PHE A 109 -1.68 7.47 6.24
C PHE A 109 -1.34 7.09 7.69
N VAL A 110 -1.55 8.00 8.62
CA VAL A 110 -1.42 7.75 10.06
C VAL A 110 -2.58 6.87 10.52
N ASN A 111 -2.28 5.73 11.13
CA ASN A 111 -3.28 4.81 11.67
C ASN A 111 -3.47 4.98 13.18
N SER A 112 -2.42 5.41 13.90
CA SER A 112 -2.44 5.54 15.35
C SER A 112 -1.47 6.61 15.85
N HIS A 113 -1.64 7.04 17.11
CA HIS A 113 -0.69 7.95 17.76
C HIS A 113 0.74 7.36 17.85
N LYS A 114 0.86 6.01 17.91
CA LYS A 114 2.18 5.34 17.94
C LYS A 114 2.98 5.60 16.67
N ASP A 115 2.30 5.77 15.55
CA ASP A 115 2.95 6.09 14.27
C ASP A 115 3.63 7.45 14.34
N LEU A 116 2.96 8.44 14.95
CA LEU A 116 3.53 9.77 15.17
C LEU A 116 4.68 9.77 16.17
N GLU A 117 4.59 8.94 17.22
CA GLU A 117 5.69 8.76 18.17
C GLU A 117 6.93 8.18 17.50
N GLU A 118 6.75 7.22 16.57
CA GLU A 118 7.86 6.65 15.82
C GLU A 118 8.53 7.68 14.91
N VAL A 119 7.74 8.50 14.23
CA VAL A 119 8.27 9.65 13.46
C VAL A 119 9.04 10.58 14.36
N LYS A 120 8.48 11.00 15.50
CA LYS A 120 9.13 11.91 16.48
C LYS A 120 10.48 11.37 16.97
N LYS A 121 10.58 10.05 17.22
CA LYS A 121 11.86 9.43 17.61
C LYS A 121 12.95 9.59 16.56
N ILE A 122 12.58 9.55 15.27
CA ILE A 122 13.55 9.67 14.17
C ILE A 122 13.98 11.14 13.98
N ILE A 123 13.04 12.07 13.98
CA ILE A 123 13.33 13.50 13.72
C ILE A 123 13.87 14.22 14.94
N GLY A 124 13.73 13.63 16.14
CA GLY A 124 14.22 14.22 17.39
C GLY A 124 13.38 15.42 17.86
N ASN A 125 14.03 16.37 18.53
CA ASN A 125 13.37 17.55 19.13
C ASN A 125 12.98 18.64 18.10
N ASN A 126 13.03 18.36 16.81
CA ASN A 126 12.54 19.29 15.82
C ASN A 126 11.03 19.50 16.02
N LYS A 127 10.62 20.75 16.08
CA LYS A 127 9.19 21.10 16.18
C LYS A 127 8.50 20.61 14.91
N CYS A 128 7.60 19.64 15.06
CA CYS A 128 6.78 19.14 13.97
C CYS A 128 5.40 19.77 14.07
N ALA A 129 4.94 20.35 12.98
CA ALA A 129 3.52 20.59 12.77
C ALA A 129 2.95 19.35 12.06
N PHE A 130 1.86 18.81 12.58
CA PHE A 130 1.11 17.70 12.03
C PHE A 130 -0.21 18.21 11.49
#